data_1cda417ffa34692634f6ef2742f6b780
#
_entry.id   1cda417ffa34692634f6ef2742f6b780
#
_cell.length_a   1.000
_cell.length_b   1.000
_cell.length_c   1.000
_cell.angle_alpha   90.00
_cell.angle_beta   90.00
_cell.angle_gamma   90.00
#
_symmetry.space_group_name_H-M   'P 1'
#
loop_
_entity.id
_entity.type
_entity.pdbx_description
1 polymer ?
#
loop_
_entity_poly.entity_id
_entity_poly.type
_entity_poly.pdbx_seq_one_letter_code
_entity_poly.pdbx_strand_id
1 'polypeptide(L)'
;MSGLVTTGEKNLVLVSGRAHMDLAHAVGEEIGCGVSPVTAYDFASGEIYVRFNESVRGADVFVLQSIAGDINKWLMEQLIMIDAAKRASAKRITVVAPFYPYSRQDKKHQGREPISARLVADLYRAAGADRIMSVDLHASQEQGFFDGPVDHLFAMPVLVDYVRGRVDLSNTAVVSPDAGRIRVAEKWSKKLGGAPLAFVHKTRDTTRPNVAVANRVVADVAGN
;
A
#
# COMPACT_ATOMS: atom_id res chain seq x y z
N MET A 1 -23.70 42.26 -12.34
CA MET A 1 -22.55 41.40 -12.54
C MET A 1 -22.44 40.51 -11.29
N SER A 2 -22.95 39.27 -11.37
CA SER A 2 -22.86 38.30 -10.28
C SER A 2 -21.48 37.70 -10.32
N GLY A 3 -20.66 38.07 -9.34
CA GLY A 3 -19.35 37.42 -9.14
C GLY A 3 -19.54 35.97 -8.79
N LEU A 4 -18.89 35.09 -9.54
CA LEU A 4 -18.73 33.68 -9.17
C LEU A 4 -17.93 33.62 -7.85
N VAL A 5 -18.60 33.38 -6.72
CA VAL A 5 -17.97 33.07 -5.46
C VAL A 5 -17.51 31.63 -5.57
N THR A 6 -16.23 31.41 -5.87
CA THR A 6 -15.61 30.12 -5.69
C THR A 6 -15.32 29.92 -4.19
N THR A 7 -16.23 29.25 -3.48
CA THR A 7 -15.93 28.72 -2.15
C THR A 7 -14.87 27.66 -2.31
N GLY A 8 -13.65 27.95 -1.83
CA GLY A 8 -12.49 27.09 -1.95
C GLY A 8 -12.49 25.89 -0.99
N GLU A 9 -13.64 25.37 -0.61
CA GLU A 9 -13.75 24.16 0.17
C GLU A 9 -13.36 22.96 -0.70
N LYS A 10 -12.24 22.34 -0.33
CA LYS A 10 -11.84 21.04 -0.91
C LYS A 10 -12.81 19.99 -0.39
N ASN A 11 -13.73 19.55 -1.24
CA ASN A 11 -14.62 18.45 -0.91
C ASN A 11 -13.84 17.13 -1.03
N LEU A 12 -13.39 16.58 0.10
CA LEU A 12 -12.74 15.27 0.19
C LEU A 12 -13.82 14.20 0.32
N VAL A 13 -13.76 13.18 -0.50
CA VAL A 13 -14.63 11.99 -0.44
C VAL A 13 -13.76 10.75 -0.30
N LEU A 14 -13.92 10.02 0.80
CA LEU A 14 -13.30 8.71 1.02
C LEU A 14 -14.30 7.62 0.62
N VAL A 15 -13.92 6.78 -0.33
CA VAL A 15 -14.64 5.56 -0.71
C VAL A 15 -13.76 4.35 -0.50
N SER A 16 -14.34 3.20 -0.20
CA SER A 16 -13.59 1.96 0.01
C SER A 16 -14.20 0.80 -0.77
N GLY A 17 -13.31 -0.04 -1.28
CA GLY A 17 -13.69 -1.38 -1.72
C GLY A 17 -13.89 -2.32 -0.53
N ARG A 18 -14.34 -3.54 -0.83
CA ARG A 18 -14.81 -4.53 0.16
C ARG A 18 -13.71 -5.29 0.91
N ALA A 19 -12.44 -5.16 0.49
CA ALA A 19 -11.36 -5.99 1.05
C ALA A 19 -11.10 -5.76 2.54
N HIS A 20 -11.25 -4.52 3.04
CA HIS A 20 -10.97 -4.19 4.45
C HIS A 20 -11.73 -2.94 4.90
N MET A 21 -13.02 -3.10 5.12
CA MET A 21 -13.90 -1.98 5.52
C MET A 21 -13.53 -1.39 6.89
N ASP A 22 -13.08 -2.23 7.85
CA ASP A 22 -12.69 -1.75 9.17
C ASP A 22 -11.53 -0.73 9.09
N LEU A 23 -10.54 -0.97 8.21
CA LEU A 23 -9.47 -0.01 7.95
C LEU A 23 -10.02 1.29 7.37
N ALA A 24 -10.97 1.20 6.44
CA ALA A 24 -11.55 2.38 5.82
C ALA A 24 -12.31 3.24 6.84
N HIS A 25 -13.08 2.62 7.74
CA HIS A 25 -13.77 3.32 8.81
C HIS A 25 -12.78 3.96 9.78
N ALA A 26 -11.74 3.23 10.21
CA ALA A 26 -10.71 3.78 11.10
C ALA A 26 -9.98 4.98 10.47
N VAL A 27 -9.67 4.91 9.16
CA VAL A 27 -9.09 6.05 8.43
C VAL A 27 -10.07 7.21 8.35
N GLY A 28 -11.35 6.94 8.06
CA GLY A 28 -12.39 7.98 7.99
C GLY A 28 -12.58 8.71 9.33
N GLU A 29 -12.56 7.98 10.44
CA GLU A 29 -12.63 8.53 11.79
C GLU A 29 -11.41 9.41 12.10
N GLU A 30 -10.20 8.94 11.80
CA GLU A 30 -8.95 9.66 12.07
C GLU A 30 -8.85 10.99 11.30
N ILE A 31 -9.31 11.02 10.06
CA ILE A 31 -9.29 12.25 9.23
C ILE A 31 -10.56 13.10 9.36
N GLY A 32 -11.50 12.68 10.20
CA GLY A 32 -12.74 13.42 10.47
C GLY A 32 -13.74 13.44 9.31
N CYS A 33 -13.71 12.44 8.41
CA CYS A 33 -14.71 12.23 7.37
C CYS A 33 -15.28 10.81 7.44
N GLY A 34 -16.53 10.64 7.05
CA GLY A 34 -17.11 9.29 6.91
C GLY A 34 -16.62 8.59 5.64
N VAL A 35 -16.84 7.27 5.57
CA VAL A 35 -16.68 6.52 4.32
C VAL A 35 -17.97 6.66 3.51
N SER A 36 -17.90 7.25 2.32
CA SER A 36 -19.06 7.41 1.44
C SER A 36 -19.55 6.04 0.95
N PRO A 37 -20.86 5.80 0.97
CA PRO A 37 -21.41 4.48 0.70
C PRO A 37 -21.26 4.06 -0.77
N VAL A 38 -20.81 2.82 -0.96
CA VAL A 38 -20.62 2.19 -2.26
C VAL A 38 -21.44 0.89 -2.32
N THR A 39 -22.20 0.71 -3.38
CA THR A 39 -22.81 -0.58 -3.69
C THR A 39 -21.83 -1.39 -4.54
N ALA A 40 -21.37 -2.53 -4.01
CA ALA A 40 -20.48 -3.43 -4.73
C ALA A 40 -20.86 -4.89 -4.46
N TYR A 41 -20.90 -5.71 -5.52
CA TYR A 41 -21.18 -7.15 -5.44
C TYR A 41 -20.58 -7.88 -6.63
N ASP A 42 -20.54 -9.19 -6.54
CA ASP A 42 -20.10 -10.05 -7.63
C ASP A 42 -21.32 -10.62 -8.37
N PHE A 43 -21.30 -10.58 -9.69
CA PHE A 43 -22.21 -11.35 -10.51
C PHE A 43 -21.89 -12.86 -10.44
N ALA A 44 -22.83 -13.70 -10.83
CA ALA A 44 -22.62 -15.16 -10.87
C ALA A 44 -21.45 -15.57 -11.78
N SER A 45 -21.09 -14.75 -12.76
CA SER A 45 -19.91 -14.91 -13.62
C SER A 45 -18.58 -14.63 -12.92
N GLY A 46 -18.60 -14.01 -11.72
CA GLY A 46 -17.40 -13.52 -11.02
C GLY A 46 -16.99 -12.10 -11.39
N GLU A 47 -17.71 -11.44 -12.30
CA GLU A 47 -17.51 -10.02 -12.59
C GLU A 47 -17.98 -9.15 -11.42
N ILE A 48 -17.35 -7.99 -11.24
CA ILE A 48 -17.62 -7.09 -10.12
C ILE A 48 -18.47 -5.91 -10.60
N TYR A 49 -19.57 -5.66 -9.90
CA TYR A 49 -20.37 -4.44 -10.04
C TYR A 49 -19.97 -3.44 -8.97
N VAL A 50 -19.85 -2.15 -9.36
CA VAL A 50 -19.63 -1.04 -8.44
C VAL A 50 -20.52 0.15 -8.81
N ARG A 51 -21.08 0.82 -7.78
CA ARG A 51 -21.81 2.08 -7.92
C ARG A 51 -21.60 2.93 -6.68
N PHE A 52 -21.25 4.20 -6.86
CA PHE A 52 -21.31 5.19 -5.77
C PHE A 52 -22.76 5.59 -5.49
N ASN A 53 -23.14 5.60 -4.22
CA ASN A 53 -24.52 5.93 -3.82
C ASN A 53 -24.71 7.43 -3.67
N GLU A 54 -23.61 8.19 -3.57
CA GLU A 54 -23.57 9.64 -3.46
C GLU A 54 -22.79 10.26 -4.61
N SER A 55 -23.05 11.55 -4.87
CA SER A 55 -22.36 12.27 -5.92
C SER A 55 -20.92 12.58 -5.52
N VAL A 56 -19.97 12.19 -6.38
CA VAL A 56 -18.55 12.52 -6.25
C VAL A 56 -18.11 13.62 -7.23
N ARG A 57 -19.07 14.29 -7.89
CA ARG A 57 -18.78 15.33 -8.88
C ARG A 57 -17.98 16.47 -8.27
N GLY A 58 -16.86 16.80 -8.89
CA GLY A 58 -16.00 17.92 -8.47
C GLY A 58 -15.22 17.67 -7.17
N ALA A 59 -15.33 16.48 -6.55
CA ALA A 59 -14.64 16.12 -5.32
C ALA A 59 -13.22 15.62 -5.58
N ASP A 60 -12.35 15.74 -4.58
CA ASP A 60 -11.10 14.99 -4.45
C ASP A 60 -11.44 13.61 -3.85
N VAL A 61 -11.45 12.58 -4.68
CA VAL A 61 -11.89 11.21 -4.31
C VAL A 61 -10.68 10.35 -3.96
N PHE A 62 -10.72 9.76 -2.77
CA PHE A 62 -9.73 8.79 -2.29
C PHE A 62 -10.35 7.39 -2.35
N VAL A 63 -9.81 6.54 -3.23
CA VAL A 63 -10.29 5.16 -3.44
C VAL A 63 -9.40 4.21 -2.65
N LEU A 64 -9.84 3.84 -1.44
CA LEU A 64 -9.09 2.96 -0.54
C LEU A 64 -9.44 1.50 -0.84
N GLN A 65 -8.40 0.68 -1.01
CA GLN A 65 -8.53 -0.77 -1.10
C GLN A 65 -7.27 -1.44 -0.56
N SER A 66 -7.39 -2.23 0.49
CA SER A 66 -6.29 -3.05 1.00
C SER A 66 -6.21 -4.34 0.18
N ILE A 67 -5.30 -4.36 -0.81
CA ILE A 67 -5.20 -5.44 -1.79
C ILE A 67 -4.36 -6.59 -1.23
N ALA A 68 -4.90 -7.28 -0.22
CA ALA A 68 -4.30 -8.47 0.38
C ALA A 68 -5.24 -9.67 0.26
N GLY A 69 -4.70 -10.89 0.29
CA GLY A 69 -5.48 -12.11 0.10
C GLY A 69 -5.79 -12.37 -1.37
N ASP A 70 -7.00 -12.12 -1.82
CA ASP A 70 -7.39 -12.26 -3.23
C ASP A 70 -6.99 -11.02 -4.05
N ILE A 71 -5.69 -10.93 -4.35
CA ILE A 71 -5.07 -9.76 -4.97
C ILE A 71 -5.74 -9.38 -6.29
N ASN A 72 -6.05 -10.35 -7.14
CA ASN A 72 -6.59 -10.08 -8.48
C ASN A 72 -8.00 -9.51 -8.41
N LYS A 73 -8.83 -10.05 -7.53
CA LYS A 73 -10.19 -9.58 -7.28
C LYS A 73 -10.19 -8.14 -6.78
N TRP A 74 -9.41 -7.87 -5.73
CA TRP A 74 -9.39 -6.56 -5.09
C TRP A 74 -8.72 -5.48 -5.94
N LEU A 75 -7.72 -5.85 -6.75
CA LEU A 75 -7.16 -4.94 -7.75
C LEU A 75 -8.21 -4.56 -8.79
N MET A 76 -8.93 -5.55 -9.34
CA MET A 76 -9.97 -5.29 -10.33
C MET A 76 -11.08 -4.42 -9.76
N GLU A 77 -11.55 -4.70 -8.53
CA GLU A 77 -12.56 -3.88 -7.86
C GLU A 77 -12.09 -2.42 -7.72
N GLN A 78 -10.83 -2.20 -7.30
CA GLN A 78 -10.30 -0.84 -7.18
C GLN A 78 -10.22 -0.13 -8.53
N LEU A 79 -9.80 -0.82 -9.60
CA LEU A 79 -9.77 -0.26 -10.96
C LEU A 79 -11.17 0.16 -11.43
N ILE A 80 -12.18 -0.66 -11.18
CA ILE A 80 -13.58 -0.35 -11.52
C ILE A 80 -14.08 0.87 -10.72
N MET A 81 -13.72 0.99 -9.42
CA MET A 81 -14.06 2.16 -8.61
C MET A 81 -13.42 3.44 -9.15
N ILE A 82 -12.16 3.36 -9.59
CA ILE A 82 -11.46 4.51 -10.19
C ILE A 82 -12.15 4.95 -11.48
N ASP A 83 -12.49 4.02 -12.37
CA ASP A 83 -13.24 4.33 -13.60
C ASP A 83 -14.61 4.93 -13.30
N ALA A 84 -15.31 4.40 -12.30
CA ALA A 84 -16.59 4.95 -11.84
C ALA A 84 -16.45 6.40 -11.34
N ALA A 85 -15.42 6.71 -10.55
CA ALA A 85 -15.14 8.07 -10.07
C ALA A 85 -14.82 9.03 -11.22
N LYS A 86 -14.02 8.58 -12.19
CA LYS A 86 -13.70 9.34 -13.41
C LYS A 86 -14.96 9.68 -14.20
N ARG A 87 -15.81 8.68 -14.43
CA ARG A 87 -17.09 8.87 -15.17
C ARG A 87 -18.10 9.71 -14.41
N ALA A 88 -18.04 9.68 -13.07
CA ALA A 88 -18.86 10.54 -12.20
C ALA A 88 -18.31 11.98 -12.07
N SER A 89 -17.31 12.36 -12.86
CA SER A 89 -16.70 13.69 -12.90
C SER A 89 -16.03 14.10 -11.58
N ALA A 90 -15.35 13.17 -10.89
CA ALA A 90 -14.44 13.52 -9.81
C ALA A 90 -13.39 14.52 -10.30
N LYS A 91 -12.99 15.47 -9.46
CA LYS A 91 -11.99 16.49 -9.81
C LYS A 91 -10.59 15.89 -9.82
N ARG A 92 -10.31 15.00 -8.88
CA ARG A 92 -9.05 14.28 -8.71
C ARG A 92 -9.33 12.92 -8.09
N ILE A 93 -8.58 11.92 -8.51
CA ILE A 93 -8.72 10.55 -8.00
C ILE A 93 -7.38 10.10 -7.45
N THR A 94 -7.36 9.85 -6.14
CA THR A 94 -6.20 9.28 -5.44
C THR A 94 -6.45 7.82 -5.13
N VAL A 95 -5.62 6.94 -5.66
CA VAL A 95 -5.58 5.52 -5.28
C VAL A 95 -4.91 5.41 -3.92
N VAL A 96 -5.59 4.80 -2.95
CA VAL A 96 -5.01 4.44 -1.65
C VAL A 96 -4.91 2.93 -1.59
N ALA A 97 -3.72 2.42 -1.86
CA ALA A 97 -3.38 1.01 -1.84
C ALA A 97 -2.32 0.76 -0.76
N PRO A 98 -2.71 0.59 0.52
CA PRO A 98 -1.76 0.34 1.60
C PRO A 98 -0.80 -0.82 1.30
N PHE A 99 -1.31 -1.89 0.71
CA PHE A 99 -0.52 -2.93 0.09
C PHE A 99 -0.56 -2.75 -1.44
N TYR A 100 0.58 -2.39 -2.06
CA TYR A 100 0.68 -2.25 -3.50
C TYR A 100 0.76 -3.63 -4.16
N PRO A 101 -0.20 -3.98 -5.05
CA PRO A 101 -0.23 -5.31 -5.65
C PRO A 101 0.93 -5.51 -6.62
N TYR A 102 1.43 -6.75 -6.69
CA TYR A 102 2.56 -7.14 -7.55
C TYR A 102 3.89 -6.41 -7.29
N SER A 103 4.04 -5.67 -6.19
CA SER A 103 5.24 -4.90 -5.84
C SER A 103 6.53 -5.73 -5.87
N ARG A 104 6.48 -7.04 -5.56
CA ARG A 104 7.64 -7.94 -5.63
C ARG A 104 8.16 -8.19 -7.06
N GLN A 105 7.37 -7.83 -8.09
CA GLN A 105 7.72 -7.96 -9.50
C GLN A 105 8.12 -6.61 -10.09
N ASP A 106 9.04 -5.92 -9.40
CA ASP A 106 9.53 -4.58 -9.72
C ASP A 106 10.63 -4.59 -10.80
N LYS A 107 11.20 -5.76 -11.10
CA LYS A 107 12.25 -5.97 -12.08
C LYS A 107 12.23 -7.38 -12.63
N LYS A 108 12.92 -7.58 -13.75
CA LYS A 108 13.19 -8.92 -14.29
C LYS A 108 14.35 -9.56 -13.53
N HIS A 109 14.19 -10.80 -13.12
CA HIS A 109 15.24 -11.65 -12.56
C HIS A 109 15.85 -12.55 -13.64
N GLN A 110 15.05 -12.89 -14.65
CA GLN A 110 15.44 -13.70 -15.80
C GLN A 110 14.88 -13.08 -17.08
N GLY A 111 15.37 -13.56 -18.22
CA GLY A 111 14.81 -13.17 -19.51
C GLY A 111 13.33 -13.57 -19.65
N ARG A 112 12.56 -12.76 -20.39
CA ARG A 112 11.13 -13.02 -20.72
C ARG A 112 10.16 -12.88 -19.56
N GLU A 113 10.58 -12.39 -18.39
CA GLU A 113 9.70 -12.07 -17.27
C GLU A 113 9.02 -10.71 -17.45
N PRO A 114 7.80 -10.52 -16.91
CA PRO A 114 7.15 -9.23 -16.88
C PRO A 114 7.75 -8.32 -15.78
N ILE A 115 7.37 -7.06 -15.79
CA ILE A 115 7.49 -6.13 -14.65
C ILE A 115 6.07 -5.76 -14.23
N SER A 116 5.45 -6.63 -13.43
CA SER A 116 4.02 -6.51 -13.13
C SER A 116 3.69 -5.33 -12.21
N ALA A 117 4.66 -4.89 -11.39
CA ALA A 117 4.50 -3.66 -10.59
C ALA A 117 4.31 -2.42 -11.49
N ARG A 118 5.04 -2.35 -12.62
CA ARG A 118 4.86 -1.29 -13.63
C ARG A 118 3.52 -1.42 -14.34
N LEU A 119 3.13 -2.64 -14.73
CA LEU A 119 1.83 -2.87 -15.36
C LEU A 119 0.67 -2.38 -14.48
N VAL A 120 0.73 -2.61 -13.17
CA VAL A 120 -0.29 -2.13 -12.23
C VAL A 120 -0.35 -0.60 -12.21
N ALA A 121 0.80 0.08 -12.21
CA ALA A 121 0.84 1.54 -12.28
C ALA A 121 0.16 2.06 -13.56
N ASP A 122 0.46 1.42 -14.70
CA ASP A 122 -0.15 1.77 -15.99
C ASP A 122 -1.68 1.52 -15.99
N LEU A 123 -2.16 0.42 -15.36
CA LEU A 123 -3.58 0.15 -15.20
C LEU A 123 -4.29 1.21 -14.34
N TYR A 124 -3.69 1.63 -13.22
CA TYR A 124 -4.23 2.72 -12.41
C TYR A 124 -4.33 4.01 -13.21
N ARG A 125 -3.30 4.34 -13.99
CA ARG A 125 -3.32 5.54 -14.85
C ARG A 125 -4.40 5.44 -15.92
N ALA A 126 -4.53 4.31 -16.59
CA ALA A 126 -5.55 4.06 -17.61
C ALA A 126 -6.97 4.16 -17.05
N ALA A 127 -7.19 3.62 -15.86
CA ALA A 127 -8.49 3.71 -15.16
C ALA A 127 -8.85 5.16 -14.81
N GLY A 128 -7.87 6.04 -14.61
CA GLY A 128 -8.10 7.47 -14.36
C GLY A 128 -7.52 8.00 -13.06
N ALA A 129 -6.60 7.28 -12.44
CA ALA A 129 -5.91 7.77 -11.24
C ALA A 129 -5.00 8.96 -11.56
N ASP A 130 -5.02 9.97 -10.69
CA ASP A 130 -4.15 11.13 -10.75
C ASP A 130 -2.97 11.02 -9.78
N ARG A 131 -3.10 10.20 -8.72
CA ARG A 131 -2.13 10.00 -7.64
C ARG A 131 -2.24 8.60 -7.07
N ILE A 132 -1.12 8.08 -6.59
CA ILE A 132 -1.09 6.83 -5.80
C ILE A 132 -0.54 7.14 -4.40
N MET A 133 -1.16 6.54 -3.39
CA MET A 133 -0.67 6.50 -2.01
C MET A 133 -0.51 5.04 -1.59
N SER A 134 0.66 4.67 -1.09
CA SER A 134 0.95 3.30 -0.65
C SER A 134 1.85 3.29 0.58
N VAL A 135 1.88 2.17 1.31
CA VAL A 135 2.68 2.01 2.52
C VAL A 135 3.74 0.93 2.27
N ASP A 136 4.99 1.23 2.64
CA ASP A 136 6.13 0.29 2.58
C ASP A 136 6.24 -0.47 1.25
N LEU A 137 6.37 0.26 0.14
CA LEU A 137 6.65 -0.33 -1.18
C LEU A 137 7.81 -1.32 -1.09
N HIS A 138 7.72 -2.40 -1.86
CA HIS A 138 8.78 -3.42 -1.88
C HIS A 138 10.14 -2.82 -2.25
N ALA A 139 10.15 -1.91 -3.20
CA ALA A 139 11.32 -1.14 -3.60
C ALA A 139 10.94 0.33 -3.83
N SER A 140 11.70 1.25 -3.26
CA SER A 140 11.38 2.69 -3.31
C SER A 140 11.36 3.27 -4.72
N GLN A 141 12.09 2.67 -5.67
CA GLN A 141 12.11 3.07 -7.08
C GLN A 141 10.77 2.82 -7.80
N GLU A 142 9.86 2.02 -7.25
CA GLU A 142 8.52 1.81 -7.80
C GLU A 142 7.71 3.12 -7.89
N GLN A 143 8.08 4.13 -7.09
CA GLN A 143 7.51 5.48 -7.21
C GLN A 143 7.68 6.09 -8.61
N GLY A 144 8.69 5.67 -9.36
CA GLY A 144 8.92 6.08 -10.74
C GLY A 144 8.10 5.30 -11.79
N PHE A 145 7.29 4.32 -11.39
CA PHE A 145 6.49 3.54 -12.33
C PHE A 145 5.18 4.23 -12.71
N PHE A 146 4.65 5.04 -11.84
CA PHE A 146 3.43 5.80 -12.10
C PHE A 146 3.79 7.16 -12.71
N ASP A 147 3.11 7.52 -13.79
CA ASP A 147 3.25 8.84 -14.42
C ASP A 147 2.35 9.86 -13.69
N GLY A 148 2.81 10.28 -12.53
CA GLY A 148 2.14 11.18 -11.61
C GLY A 148 2.70 11.11 -10.19
N PRO A 149 2.14 11.86 -9.23
CA PRO A 149 2.58 11.82 -7.84
C PRO A 149 2.36 10.46 -7.19
N VAL A 150 3.37 9.98 -6.45
CA VAL A 150 3.28 8.79 -5.61
C VAL A 150 3.70 9.13 -4.18
N ASP A 151 2.79 8.97 -3.24
CA ASP A 151 3.05 9.15 -1.82
C ASP A 151 3.44 7.80 -1.22
N HIS A 152 4.73 7.61 -0.96
CA HIS A 152 5.27 6.41 -0.31
C HIS A 152 5.36 6.64 1.20
N LEU A 153 4.39 6.14 1.93
CA LEU A 153 4.31 6.20 3.39
C LEU A 153 5.08 5.03 4.02
N PHE A 154 5.42 5.19 5.30
CA PHE A 154 6.15 4.18 6.07
C PHE A 154 5.41 3.86 7.37
N ALA A 155 5.14 2.60 7.65
CA ALA A 155 4.55 2.13 8.89
C ALA A 155 5.56 2.13 10.06
N MET A 156 6.85 2.20 9.76
CA MET A 156 7.92 2.11 10.77
C MET A 156 7.75 3.06 11.96
N PRO A 157 7.38 4.35 11.84
CA PRO A 157 7.20 5.22 13.01
C PRO A 157 6.16 4.67 13.99
N VAL A 158 4.99 4.29 13.49
CA VAL A 158 3.89 3.73 14.30
C VAL A 158 4.31 2.41 14.96
N LEU A 159 4.97 1.54 14.21
CA LEU A 159 5.44 0.24 14.72
C LEU A 159 6.54 0.40 15.76
N VAL A 160 7.46 1.35 15.60
CA VAL A 160 8.51 1.65 16.59
C VAL A 160 7.90 2.13 17.91
N ASP A 161 6.93 3.03 17.85
CA ASP A 161 6.28 3.55 19.05
C ASP A 161 5.50 2.46 19.79
N TYR A 162 4.83 1.57 19.03
CA TYR A 162 4.19 0.39 19.58
C TYR A 162 5.16 -0.56 20.28
N VAL A 163 6.30 -0.86 19.65
CA VAL A 163 7.32 -1.79 20.18
C VAL A 163 7.97 -1.20 21.44
N ARG A 164 8.33 0.10 21.43
CA ARG A 164 8.94 0.79 22.58
C ARG A 164 8.13 0.66 23.87
N GLY A 165 6.81 0.64 23.78
CA GLY A 165 5.93 0.48 24.92
C GLY A 165 5.78 -0.96 25.44
N ARG A 166 6.42 -1.94 24.79
CA ARG A 166 6.16 -3.38 25.06
C ARG A 166 7.39 -4.25 25.27
N VAL A 167 8.55 -3.76 24.90
CA VAL A 167 9.81 -4.54 25.02
C VAL A 167 10.80 -3.80 25.91
N ASP A 168 11.62 -4.56 26.62
CA ASP A 168 12.78 -4.02 27.32
C ASP A 168 13.91 -3.74 26.32
N LEU A 169 14.11 -2.47 26.01
CA LEU A 169 15.12 -2.04 25.03
C LEU A 169 16.56 -2.31 25.49
N SER A 170 16.80 -2.51 26.80
CA SER A 170 18.13 -2.85 27.32
C SER A 170 18.54 -4.29 27.02
N ASN A 171 17.55 -5.13 26.68
CA ASN A 171 17.73 -6.55 26.37
C ASN A 171 17.03 -6.90 25.04
N THR A 172 17.30 -6.13 24.00
CA THR A 172 16.63 -6.29 22.70
C THR A 172 17.64 -6.13 21.57
N ALA A 173 17.65 -7.09 20.63
CA ALA A 173 18.38 -7.01 19.36
C ALA A 173 17.43 -6.91 18.17
N VAL A 174 17.82 -6.19 17.12
CA VAL A 174 17.11 -6.14 15.85
C VAL A 174 17.70 -7.16 14.89
N VAL A 175 16.89 -8.09 14.41
CA VAL A 175 17.36 -9.13 13.49
C VAL A 175 16.70 -8.94 12.11
N SER A 176 17.51 -8.66 11.10
CA SER A 176 17.03 -8.65 9.72
C SER A 176 16.73 -10.08 9.23
N PRO A 177 15.56 -10.32 8.61
CA PRO A 177 15.19 -11.66 8.15
C PRO A 177 16.07 -12.18 7.00
N ASP A 178 16.79 -11.30 6.32
CA ASP A 178 17.73 -11.60 5.23
C ASP A 178 18.68 -10.42 4.97
N ALA A 179 19.69 -10.66 4.12
CA ALA A 179 20.66 -9.61 3.74
C ALA A 179 20.03 -8.43 2.98
N GLY A 180 18.94 -8.64 2.26
CA GLY A 180 18.27 -7.60 1.48
C GLY A 180 17.57 -6.53 2.33
N ARG A 181 17.26 -6.84 3.58
CA ARG A 181 16.55 -5.95 4.50
C ARG A 181 17.42 -5.34 5.59
N ILE A 182 18.75 -5.50 5.53
CA ILE A 182 19.70 -4.94 6.52
C ILE A 182 19.50 -3.43 6.66
N ARG A 183 19.37 -2.67 5.57
CA ARG A 183 19.15 -1.21 5.63
C ARG A 183 17.86 -0.81 6.37
N VAL A 184 16.83 -1.63 6.30
CA VAL A 184 15.59 -1.41 7.05
C VAL A 184 15.83 -1.72 8.53
N ALA A 185 16.52 -2.83 8.84
CA ALA A 185 16.87 -3.21 10.20
C ALA A 185 17.80 -2.18 10.87
N GLU A 186 18.74 -1.57 10.15
CA GLU A 186 19.55 -0.46 10.65
C GLU A 186 18.71 0.76 11.09
N LYS A 187 17.66 1.09 10.30
CA LYS A 187 16.74 2.16 10.69
C LYS A 187 15.97 1.81 11.96
N TRP A 188 15.55 0.55 12.11
CA TRP A 188 14.93 0.04 13.33
C TRP A 188 15.87 0.12 14.52
N SER A 189 17.10 -0.39 14.41
CA SER A 189 18.13 -0.33 15.43
C SER A 189 18.32 1.12 15.94
N LYS A 190 18.54 2.06 15.02
CA LYS A 190 18.69 3.48 15.36
C LYS A 190 17.48 4.05 16.11
N LYS A 191 16.27 3.73 15.64
CA LYS A 191 15.03 4.20 16.28
C LYS A 191 14.77 3.55 17.63
N LEU A 192 15.28 2.35 17.88
CA LEU A 192 15.20 1.63 19.17
C LEU A 192 16.40 1.89 20.08
N GLY A 193 17.07 3.05 19.94
CA GLY A 193 18.14 3.46 20.85
C GLY A 193 19.52 2.88 20.53
N GLY A 194 19.74 2.35 19.33
CA GLY A 194 21.00 1.73 18.92
C GLY A 194 21.08 0.23 19.27
N ALA A 195 19.94 -0.45 19.38
CA ALA A 195 19.89 -1.88 19.67
C ALA A 195 20.81 -2.69 18.74
N PRO A 196 21.50 -3.75 19.23
CA PRO A 196 22.35 -4.59 18.41
C PRO A 196 21.67 -5.08 17.15
N LEU A 197 22.40 -5.16 16.03
CA LEU A 197 21.88 -5.54 14.74
C LEU A 197 22.50 -6.88 14.29
N ALA A 198 21.64 -7.81 13.93
CA ALA A 198 22.02 -9.06 13.31
C ALA A 198 21.20 -9.32 12.03
N PHE A 199 21.59 -10.30 11.24
CA PHE A 199 20.78 -10.75 10.11
C PHE A 199 20.87 -12.27 9.91
N VAL A 200 19.81 -12.81 9.32
CA VAL A 200 19.76 -14.24 8.96
C VAL A 200 20.32 -14.41 7.54
N HIS A 201 21.41 -15.19 7.44
CA HIS A 201 21.91 -15.62 6.14
C HIS A 201 21.05 -16.76 5.62
N LYS A 202 20.40 -16.52 4.45
CA LYS A 202 19.53 -17.49 3.78
C LYS A 202 20.05 -17.82 2.40
N THR A 203 19.97 -19.10 2.02
CA THR A 203 20.06 -19.55 0.63
C THR A 203 18.68 -19.91 0.10
N ARG A 204 18.39 -19.48 -1.12
CA ARG A 204 17.16 -19.89 -1.81
C ARG A 204 17.42 -21.16 -2.62
N ASP A 205 16.52 -22.12 -2.53
CA ASP A 205 16.50 -23.27 -3.43
C ASP A 205 16.05 -22.78 -4.82
N THR A 206 16.95 -22.81 -5.79
CA THR A 206 16.66 -22.38 -7.16
C THR A 206 15.77 -23.37 -7.91
N THR A 207 15.60 -24.57 -7.39
CA THR A 207 14.78 -25.65 -7.99
C THR A 207 13.36 -25.69 -7.44
N ARG A 208 13.12 -25.10 -6.26
CA ARG A 208 11.81 -25.10 -5.58
C ARG A 208 11.35 -23.68 -5.29
N PRO A 209 10.28 -23.21 -5.97
CA PRO A 209 9.71 -21.89 -5.69
C PRO A 209 9.30 -21.77 -4.21
N ASN A 210 9.57 -20.58 -3.62
CA ASN A 210 9.20 -20.21 -2.24
C ASN A 210 9.90 -21.01 -1.13
N VAL A 211 10.96 -21.78 -1.44
CA VAL A 211 11.78 -22.47 -0.45
C VAL A 211 13.06 -21.68 -0.17
N ALA A 212 13.28 -21.35 1.10
CA ALA A 212 14.52 -20.74 1.58
C ALA A 212 14.98 -21.46 2.84
N VAL A 213 16.29 -21.73 2.92
CA VAL A 213 16.93 -22.35 4.09
C VAL A 213 17.68 -21.25 4.85
N ALA A 214 17.36 -21.10 6.13
CA ALA A 214 18.12 -20.26 7.05
C ALA A 214 19.39 -21.00 7.48
N ASN A 215 20.56 -20.48 7.14
CA ASN A 215 21.83 -21.15 7.39
C ASN A 215 22.42 -20.76 8.75
N ARG A 216 22.45 -19.46 9.06
CA ARG A 216 23.01 -18.95 10.31
C ARG A 216 22.54 -17.51 10.59
N VAL A 217 22.58 -17.15 11.84
CA VAL A 217 22.49 -15.74 12.28
C VAL A 217 23.91 -15.15 12.24
N VAL A 218 24.05 -13.99 11.66
CA VAL A 218 25.32 -13.25 11.58
C VAL A 218 25.24 -12.10 12.57
N ALA A 219 26.23 -11.98 13.42
CA ALA A 219 26.40 -11.20 14.64
C ALA A 219 25.88 -11.91 15.90
N ASP A 220 26.42 -11.51 17.04
CA ASP A 220 26.04 -12.08 18.34
C ASP A 220 24.74 -11.43 18.84
N VAL A 221 23.77 -12.29 19.16
CA VAL A 221 22.50 -11.91 19.76
C VAL A 221 22.22 -12.72 21.03
N ALA A 222 23.22 -13.42 21.56
CA ALA A 222 23.08 -14.21 22.78
C ALA A 222 22.80 -13.26 23.96
N GLY A 223 21.76 -13.56 24.72
CA GLY A 223 21.36 -12.76 25.88
C GLY A 223 20.51 -11.52 25.56
N ASN A 224 20.07 -11.35 24.29
CA ASN A 224 19.17 -10.27 23.90
C ASN A 224 17.82 -10.81 23.42
#